data_ce79d1e9594a2696fbf61f32302e294d
#
_entry.id   ce79d1e9594a2696fbf61f32302e294d
#
_cell.length_a   1.000
_cell.length_b   1.000
_cell.length_c   1.000
_cell.angle_alpha   90.00
_cell.angle_beta   90.00
_cell.angle_gamma   90.00
#
_symmetry.space_group_name_H-M   'P 1'
#
loop_
_entity.id
_entity.type
_entity.pdbx_description
1 polymer ?
#
loop_
_entity_poly.entity_id
_entity_poly.type
_entity_poly.pdbx_seq_one_letter_code
_entity_poly.pdbx_strand_id
1 'polypeptide(L)'
;MENINIGIQLYSVRDEIKKYGIDTVFEALSAAGCNTVEFAGFYGLTPCEMKEKLEKYSLRPLAAHIKVDNIEENLPYVDGLGISMIYIPSYPFDELTDKAGYARFLEKVKKIKPLLDKRGVRFGYHNHARELQGVDLLSRMTEDIEDFSLELDIYWAKAAGHEPRELIERLKKKLTALHIKDMDKNADESEPTKLPNAVIGEGKCDAENAFLTAYKNGIDTYILEVEYYPCDYVEYIKKSVTRINEFYKKAKEI
;
A
#
# COMPACT_ATOMS: atom_id res chain seq x y z
N MET A 1 5.95 -21.70 -9.89
CA MET A 1 6.51 -20.36 -9.54
C MET A 1 5.32 -19.51 -9.20
N GLU A 2 5.24 -19.05 -7.96
CA GLU A 2 4.15 -18.19 -7.53
C GLU A 2 4.25 -16.85 -8.26
N ASN A 3 3.14 -16.41 -8.85
CA ASN A 3 3.06 -15.11 -9.50
C ASN A 3 3.02 -14.04 -8.40
N ILE A 4 3.74 -12.93 -8.62
CA ILE A 4 3.65 -11.78 -7.72
C ILE A 4 2.27 -11.12 -7.81
N ASN A 5 1.88 -10.46 -6.73
CA ASN A 5 0.71 -9.61 -6.69
C ASN A 5 1.09 -8.22 -7.20
N ILE A 6 0.46 -7.79 -8.29
CA ILE A 6 0.58 -6.42 -8.80
C ILE A 6 -0.80 -5.79 -8.73
N GLY A 7 -0.94 -4.77 -7.95
CA GLY A 7 -2.20 -4.08 -7.75
C GLY A 7 -2.08 -2.57 -7.73
N ILE A 8 -3.19 -1.93 -7.42
CA ILE A 8 -3.26 -0.49 -7.19
C ILE A 8 -4.04 -0.21 -5.91
N GLN A 9 -3.58 0.77 -5.15
CA GLN A 9 -4.37 1.38 -4.09
C GLN A 9 -5.51 2.19 -4.72
N LEU A 10 -6.75 1.84 -4.41
CA LEU A 10 -7.92 2.45 -5.04
C LEU A 10 -8.10 3.95 -4.72
N TYR A 11 -7.42 4.45 -3.71
CA TYR A 11 -7.32 5.90 -3.48
C TYR A 11 -6.74 6.64 -4.67
N SER A 12 -5.81 6.01 -5.38
CA SER A 12 -5.17 6.57 -6.58
C SER A 12 -6.14 6.83 -7.73
N VAL A 13 -7.16 6.00 -7.85
CA VAL A 13 -8.18 6.07 -8.93
C VAL A 13 -9.56 6.53 -8.45
N ARG A 14 -9.65 7.13 -7.27
CA ARG A 14 -10.92 7.56 -6.66
C ARG A 14 -11.68 8.58 -7.51
N ASP A 15 -10.97 9.50 -8.14
CA ASP A 15 -11.58 10.53 -8.98
C ASP A 15 -12.04 9.94 -10.33
N GLU A 16 -11.30 8.99 -10.88
CA GLU A 16 -11.66 8.21 -12.06
C GLU A 16 -12.88 7.32 -11.80
N ILE A 17 -12.93 6.64 -10.65
CA ILE A 17 -14.10 5.86 -10.23
C ILE A 17 -15.34 6.76 -10.12
N LYS A 18 -15.19 7.95 -9.52
CA LYS A 18 -16.29 8.92 -9.41
C LYS A 18 -16.75 9.43 -10.77
N LYS A 19 -15.83 9.63 -11.72
CA LYS A 19 -16.11 10.20 -13.04
C LYS A 19 -16.65 9.18 -14.04
N TYR A 20 -16.07 8.00 -14.08
CA TYR A 20 -16.30 7.00 -15.12
C TYR A 20 -17.03 5.74 -14.62
N GLY A 21 -17.19 5.61 -13.31
CA GLY A 21 -17.72 4.41 -12.66
C GLY A 21 -16.65 3.34 -12.42
N ILE A 22 -16.90 2.51 -11.41
CA ILE A 22 -15.94 1.49 -10.96
C ILE A 22 -15.69 0.41 -12.01
N ASP A 23 -16.70 0.05 -12.81
CA ASP A 23 -16.57 -0.96 -13.88
C ASP A 23 -15.53 -0.55 -14.93
N THR A 24 -15.56 0.71 -15.38
CA THR A 24 -14.59 1.24 -16.35
C THR A 24 -13.18 1.22 -15.80
N VAL A 25 -13.03 1.58 -14.53
CA VAL A 25 -11.70 1.60 -13.88
C VAL A 25 -11.20 0.17 -13.68
N PHE A 26 -12.01 -0.76 -13.19
CA PHE A 26 -11.61 -2.14 -12.98
C PHE A 26 -11.25 -2.84 -14.29
N GLU A 27 -11.97 -2.55 -15.39
CA GLU A 27 -11.61 -3.02 -16.74
C GLU A 27 -10.22 -2.52 -17.15
N ALA A 28 -9.94 -1.22 -16.93
CA ALA A 28 -8.64 -0.64 -17.25
C ALA A 28 -7.50 -1.23 -16.40
N LEU A 29 -7.73 -1.48 -15.10
CA LEU A 29 -6.76 -2.12 -14.20
C LEU A 29 -6.43 -3.55 -14.66
N SER A 30 -7.46 -4.35 -14.92
CA SER A 30 -7.31 -5.72 -15.42
C SER A 30 -6.58 -5.74 -16.77
N ALA A 31 -6.98 -4.90 -17.72
CA ALA A 31 -6.34 -4.78 -19.03
C ALA A 31 -4.88 -4.32 -18.97
N ALA A 32 -4.51 -3.56 -17.93
CA ALA A 32 -3.13 -3.16 -17.67
C ALA A 32 -2.28 -4.28 -17.04
N GLY A 33 -2.89 -5.36 -16.57
CA GLY A 33 -2.21 -6.49 -15.94
C GLY A 33 -2.18 -6.45 -14.41
N CYS A 34 -2.95 -5.58 -13.76
CA CYS A 34 -3.21 -5.69 -12.33
C CYS A 34 -3.98 -6.98 -12.05
N ASN A 35 -3.62 -7.71 -11.01
CA ASN A 35 -4.29 -8.92 -10.57
C ASN A 35 -4.91 -8.79 -9.18
N THR A 36 -4.72 -7.64 -8.53
CA THR A 36 -5.26 -7.36 -7.20
C THR A 36 -5.57 -5.89 -7.03
N VAL A 37 -6.37 -5.57 -6.01
CA VAL A 37 -6.64 -4.21 -5.55
C VAL A 37 -6.45 -4.12 -4.05
N GLU A 38 -6.08 -2.94 -3.61
CA GLU A 38 -6.11 -2.53 -2.23
C GLU A 38 -7.17 -1.44 -2.04
N PHE A 39 -8.04 -1.62 -1.05
CA PHE A 39 -9.17 -0.74 -0.83
C PHE A 39 -8.80 0.50 -0.01
N ALA A 40 -9.38 1.65 -0.41
CA ALA A 40 -9.48 2.86 0.40
C ALA A 40 -10.96 3.28 0.49
N GLY A 41 -11.76 2.44 1.14
CA GLY A 41 -13.23 2.54 1.14
C GLY A 41 -13.86 1.65 0.07
N PHE A 42 -15.20 1.53 0.11
CA PHE A 42 -15.96 0.55 -0.68
C PHE A 42 -16.95 1.17 -1.65
N TYR A 43 -16.84 2.47 -1.92
CA TYR A 43 -17.56 3.21 -2.98
C TYR A 43 -19.10 3.07 -2.94
N GLY A 44 -19.67 2.87 -1.74
CA GLY A 44 -21.12 2.71 -1.55
C GLY A 44 -21.70 1.38 -2.04
N LEU A 45 -20.87 0.43 -2.47
CA LEU A 45 -21.27 -0.91 -2.85
C LEU A 45 -21.32 -1.82 -1.63
N THR A 46 -22.27 -2.76 -1.63
CA THR A 46 -22.27 -3.85 -0.65
C THR A 46 -21.13 -4.82 -0.91
N PRO A 47 -20.73 -5.66 0.06
CA PRO A 47 -19.71 -6.69 -0.17
C PRO A 47 -20.03 -7.61 -1.35
N CYS A 48 -21.31 -7.98 -1.56
CA CYS A 48 -21.74 -8.84 -2.65
C CYS A 48 -21.55 -8.15 -4.01
N GLU A 49 -22.03 -6.91 -4.16
CA GLU A 49 -21.87 -6.13 -5.40
C GLU A 49 -20.40 -5.88 -5.74
N MET A 50 -19.58 -5.59 -4.74
CA MET A 50 -18.14 -5.41 -4.93
C MET A 50 -17.47 -6.71 -5.38
N LYS A 51 -17.83 -7.83 -4.75
CA LYS A 51 -17.30 -9.16 -5.10
C LYS A 51 -17.62 -9.53 -6.55
N GLU A 52 -18.86 -9.34 -6.99
CA GLU A 52 -19.29 -9.58 -8.39
C GLU A 52 -18.45 -8.78 -9.39
N LYS A 53 -18.16 -7.51 -9.06
CA LYS A 53 -17.31 -6.66 -9.90
C LYS A 53 -15.87 -7.14 -9.95
N LEU A 54 -15.29 -7.49 -8.82
CA LEU A 54 -13.93 -8.02 -8.75
C LEU A 54 -13.80 -9.33 -9.56
N GLU A 55 -14.75 -10.26 -9.41
CA GLU A 55 -14.79 -11.51 -10.16
C GLU A 55 -14.89 -11.27 -11.66
N LYS A 56 -15.78 -10.35 -12.09
CA LYS A 56 -15.97 -9.97 -13.49
C LYS A 56 -14.66 -9.52 -14.15
N TYR A 57 -13.83 -8.77 -13.44
CA TYR A 57 -12.57 -8.23 -13.96
C TYR A 57 -11.33 -9.03 -13.52
N SER A 58 -11.52 -10.19 -12.89
CA SER A 58 -10.42 -11.05 -12.41
C SER A 58 -9.45 -10.33 -11.46
N LEU A 59 -9.96 -9.41 -10.65
CA LEU A 59 -9.21 -8.70 -9.62
C LEU A 59 -9.45 -9.35 -8.26
N ARG A 60 -8.39 -9.49 -7.45
CA ARG A 60 -8.49 -10.06 -6.10
C ARG A 60 -8.49 -8.97 -5.05
N PRO A 61 -9.35 -9.05 -4.02
CA PRO A 61 -9.35 -8.13 -2.88
C PRO A 61 -8.25 -8.52 -1.90
N LEU A 62 -7.05 -7.99 -2.05
CA LEU A 62 -5.90 -8.40 -1.25
C LEU A 62 -5.87 -7.74 0.12
N ALA A 63 -5.94 -6.41 0.14
CA ALA A 63 -5.78 -5.61 1.34
C ALA A 63 -6.75 -4.43 1.39
N ALA A 64 -6.84 -3.79 2.55
CA ALA A 64 -7.60 -2.56 2.73
C ALA A 64 -6.90 -1.60 3.69
N HIS A 65 -6.88 -0.33 3.33
CA HIS A 65 -6.56 0.77 4.21
C HIS A 65 -7.80 1.15 5.03
N ILE A 66 -7.76 0.85 6.31
CA ILE A 66 -8.87 1.16 7.24
C ILE A 66 -8.30 1.80 8.49
N LYS A 67 -8.79 3.00 8.84
CA LYS A 67 -8.42 3.64 10.10
C LYS A 67 -8.77 2.73 11.27
N VAL A 68 -7.91 2.67 12.28
CA VAL A 68 -8.07 1.76 13.42
C VAL A 68 -9.43 1.87 14.09
N ASP A 69 -10.00 3.06 14.15
CA ASP A 69 -11.32 3.31 14.74
C ASP A 69 -12.49 2.79 13.90
N ASN A 70 -12.28 2.53 12.61
CA ASN A 70 -13.32 2.13 11.66
C ASN A 70 -13.25 0.63 11.30
N ILE A 71 -12.28 -0.12 11.82
CA ILE A 71 -12.09 -1.53 11.43
C ILE A 71 -13.32 -2.36 11.81
N GLU A 72 -13.87 -2.17 13.03
CA GLU A 72 -14.97 -2.97 13.55
C GLU A 72 -16.24 -2.83 12.68
N GLU A 73 -16.55 -1.63 12.20
CA GLU A 73 -17.70 -1.37 11.32
C GLU A 73 -17.51 -1.92 9.90
N ASN A 74 -16.25 -2.09 9.46
CA ASN A 74 -15.91 -2.59 8.13
C ASN A 74 -15.66 -4.11 8.09
N LEU A 75 -15.77 -4.84 9.21
CA LEU A 75 -15.65 -6.30 9.23
C LEU A 75 -16.57 -7.04 8.24
N PRO A 76 -17.82 -6.58 7.98
CA PRO A 76 -18.65 -7.20 6.94
C PRO A 76 -18.02 -7.20 5.54
N TYR A 77 -17.26 -6.15 5.18
CA TYR A 77 -16.50 -6.11 3.93
C TYR A 77 -15.29 -7.01 3.96
N VAL A 78 -14.58 -7.03 5.09
CA VAL A 78 -13.43 -7.92 5.28
C VAL A 78 -13.85 -9.37 5.08
N ASP A 79 -14.91 -9.79 5.75
CA ASP A 79 -15.45 -11.15 5.67
C ASP A 79 -16.04 -11.46 4.29
N GLY A 80 -16.88 -10.56 3.75
CA GLY A 80 -17.60 -10.77 2.49
C GLY A 80 -16.70 -10.78 1.25
N LEU A 81 -15.60 -10.03 1.27
CA LEU A 81 -14.64 -9.96 0.18
C LEU A 81 -13.47 -10.93 0.38
N GLY A 82 -13.26 -11.45 1.58
CA GLY A 82 -12.09 -12.28 1.88
C GLY A 82 -10.77 -11.49 1.93
N ILE A 83 -10.83 -10.24 2.41
CA ILE A 83 -9.63 -9.40 2.58
C ILE A 83 -8.71 -10.05 3.61
N SER A 84 -7.46 -10.28 3.24
CA SER A 84 -6.49 -11.01 4.06
C SER A 84 -5.55 -10.12 4.87
N MET A 85 -5.53 -8.80 4.57
CA MET A 85 -4.65 -7.84 5.22
C MET A 85 -5.34 -6.49 5.40
N ILE A 86 -5.17 -5.90 6.58
CA ILE A 86 -5.58 -4.52 6.85
C ILE A 86 -4.35 -3.72 7.26
N TYR A 87 -4.14 -2.58 6.61
CA TYR A 87 -3.16 -1.60 7.05
C TYR A 87 -3.88 -0.36 7.59
N ILE A 88 -3.40 0.15 8.72
CA ILE A 88 -3.76 1.49 9.20
C ILE A 88 -3.07 2.49 8.28
N PRO A 89 -3.82 3.30 7.49
CA PRO A 89 -3.21 4.20 6.51
C PRO A 89 -2.59 5.44 7.15
N SER A 90 -3.03 5.81 8.33
CA SER A 90 -2.52 6.96 9.08
C SER A 90 -3.08 6.99 10.49
N TYR A 91 -2.33 7.63 11.39
CA TYR A 91 -2.78 8.00 12.73
C TYR A 91 -2.23 9.39 13.05
N PRO A 92 -2.87 10.21 13.92
CA PRO A 92 -2.37 11.54 14.26
C PRO A 92 -0.93 11.48 14.75
N PHE A 93 -0.02 12.13 14.03
CA PHE A 93 1.42 12.04 14.29
C PHE A 93 1.79 12.52 15.69
N ASP A 94 1.16 13.61 16.13
CA ASP A 94 1.39 14.17 17.49
C ASP A 94 1.01 13.17 18.58
N GLU A 95 -0.01 12.33 18.33
CA GLU A 95 -0.36 11.23 19.25
C GLU A 95 0.65 10.08 19.19
N LEU A 96 1.17 9.74 18.03
CA LEU A 96 2.17 8.67 17.91
C LEU A 96 3.50 9.03 18.58
N THR A 97 3.84 10.30 18.66
CA THR A 97 5.08 10.80 19.26
C THR A 97 4.92 11.15 20.73
N ASP A 98 3.71 11.45 21.21
CA ASP A 98 3.40 11.64 22.64
C ASP A 98 3.26 10.27 23.34
N LYS A 99 3.80 10.16 24.56
CA LYS A 99 3.73 8.92 25.34
C LYS A 99 2.30 8.47 25.65
N ALA A 100 1.42 9.40 26.04
CA ALA A 100 0.03 9.08 26.36
C ALA A 100 -0.79 8.80 25.08
N GLY A 101 -0.53 9.54 24.00
CA GLY A 101 -1.12 9.33 22.70
C GLY A 101 -0.78 7.95 22.12
N TYR A 102 0.50 7.58 22.15
CA TYR A 102 0.93 6.28 21.71
C TYR A 102 0.32 5.13 22.54
N ALA A 103 0.20 5.31 23.84
CA ALA A 103 -0.50 4.33 24.70
C ALA A 103 -1.97 4.15 24.27
N ARG A 104 -2.68 5.25 23.92
CA ARG A 104 -4.04 5.17 23.39
C ARG A 104 -4.09 4.43 22.04
N PHE A 105 -3.13 4.68 21.16
CA PHE A 105 -3.00 3.92 19.91
C PHE A 105 -2.84 2.43 20.16
N LEU A 106 -1.93 2.03 21.06
CA LEU A 106 -1.73 0.62 21.43
C LEU A 106 -2.99 -0.03 22.02
N GLU A 107 -3.75 0.68 22.86
CA GLU A 107 -5.01 0.16 23.39
C GLU A 107 -6.07 -0.07 22.30
N LYS A 108 -6.16 0.81 21.28
CA LYS A 108 -7.03 0.60 20.12
C LYS A 108 -6.61 -0.64 19.34
N VAL A 109 -5.31 -0.78 19.03
CA VAL A 109 -4.76 -1.94 18.34
C VAL A 109 -5.05 -3.22 19.12
N LYS A 110 -4.81 -3.23 20.44
CA LYS A 110 -5.07 -4.36 21.32
C LYS A 110 -6.55 -4.79 21.34
N LYS A 111 -7.48 -3.84 21.18
CA LYS A 111 -8.91 -4.15 21.06
C LYS A 111 -9.25 -4.81 19.73
N ILE A 112 -8.66 -4.34 18.64
CA ILE A 112 -8.99 -4.75 17.27
C ILE A 112 -8.28 -6.05 16.85
N LYS A 113 -7.01 -6.20 17.20
CA LYS A 113 -6.19 -7.34 16.76
C LYS A 113 -6.85 -8.71 16.98
N PRO A 114 -7.44 -9.05 18.15
CA PRO A 114 -8.09 -10.34 18.36
C PRO A 114 -9.30 -10.59 17.44
N LEU A 115 -9.97 -9.54 16.96
CA LEU A 115 -11.09 -9.65 16.02
C LEU A 115 -10.59 -10.05 14.62
N LEU A 116 -9.41 -9.56 14.23
CA LEU A 116 -8.75 -9.85 12.98
C LEU A 116 -8.08 -11.24 13.02
N ASP A 117 -7.41 -11.57 14.13
CA ASP A 117 -6.75 -12.86 14.32
C ASP A 117 -7.74 -14.02 14.19
N LYS A 118 -8.95 -13.91 14.75
CA LYS A 118 -10.03 -14.90 14.59
C LYS A 118 -10.45 -15.15 13.14
N ARG A 119 -10.19 -14.19 12.25
CA ARG A 119 -10.51 -14.22 10.82
C ARG A 119 -9.32 -14.64 9.96
N GLY A 120 -8.15 -14.81 10.56
CA GLY A 120 -6.90 -15.04 9.84
C GLY A 120 -6.45 -13.80 9.04
N VAL A 121 -6.94 -12.62 9.40
CA VAL A 121 -6.59 -11.34 8.74
C VAL A 121 -5.36 -10.75 9.41
N ARG A 122 -4.32 -10.53 8.62
CA ARG A 122 -3.10 -9.85 9.10
C ARG A 122 -3.37 -8.36 9.31
N PHE A 123 -2.63 -7.77 10.22
CA PHE A 123 -2.81 -6.37 10.61
C PHE A 123 -1.48 -5.62 10.61
N GLY A 124 -1.49 -4.40 10.12
CA GLY A 124 -0.26 -3.63 9.98
C GLY A 124 -0.47 -2.12 9.83
N TYR A 125 0.60 -1.47 9.42
CA TYR A 125 0.67 -0.01 9.23
C TYR A 125 1.30 0.32 7.88
N HIS A 126 0.75 1.35 7.22
CA HIS A 126 1.32 1.99 6.04
C HIS A 126 1.94 3.32 6.43
N ASN A 127 3.17 3.58 5.98
CA ASN A 127 3.89 4.79 6.35
C ASN A 127 3.68 5.95 5.38
N HIS A 128 3.79 7.15 5.96
CA HIS A 128 4.13 8.37 5.26
C HIS A 128 5.53 8.82 5.71
N ALA A 129 5.96 10.02 5.26
CA ALA A 129 7.29 10.52 5.59
C ALA A 129 7.49 10.76 7.11
N ARG A 130 6.46 11.25 7.80
CA ARG A 130 6.56 11.66 9.21
C ARG A 130 6.93 10.53 10.15
N GLU A 131 6.46 9.32 9.90
CA GLU A 131 6.73 8.13 10.70
C GLU A 131 8.21 7.70 10.66
N LEU A 132 8.96 8.25 9.70
CA LEU A 132 10.38 7.98 9.50
C LEU A 132 11.28 9.19 9.81
N GLN A 133 10.70 10.37 10.09
CA GLN A 133 11.45 11.60 10.37
C GLN A 133 11.68 11.78 11.88
N GLY A 134 12.95 11.70 12.30
CA GLY A 134 13.39 11.97 13.68
C GLY A 134 13.04 10.87 14.69
N VAL A 135 11.97 10.13 14.52
CA VAL A 135 11.57 8.97 15.32
C VAL A 135 11.24 7.83 14.38
N ASP A 136 11.83 6.66 14.60
CA ASP A 136 11.50 5.46 13.83
C ASP A 136 10.25 4.80 14.41
N LEU A 137 9.08 5.33 14.06
CA LEU A 137 7.81 4.80 14.55
C LEU A 137 7.51 3.41 13.99
N LEU A 138 8.01 3.06 12.78
CA LEU A 138 7.76 1.75 12.19
C LEU A 138 8.44 0.64 12.99
N SER A 139 9.72 0.81 13.33
CA SER A 139 10.41 -0.14 14.18
C SER A 139 9.74 -0.25 15.55
N ARG A 140 9.40 0.90 16.16
CA ARG A 140 8.73 0.93 17.46
C ARG A 140 7.39 0.18 17.44
N MET A 141 6.54 0.41 16.44
CA MET A 141 5.25 -0.30 16.33
C MET A 141 5.43 -1.81 16.21
N THR A 142 6.43 -2.25 15.43
CA THR A 142 6.68 -3.69 15.23
C THR A 142 7.36 -4.38 16.41
N GLU A 143 7.97 -3.63 17.29
CA GLU A 143 8.51 -4.12 18.57
C GLU A 143 7.42 -4.21 19.65
N ASP A 144 6.54 -3.20 19.72
CA ASP A 144 5.51 -3.09 20.73
C ASP A 144 4.23 -3.90 20.43
N ILE A 145 4.00 -4.25 19.16
CA ILE A 145 2.80 -4.99 18.71
C ILE A 145 3.22 -6.34 18.11
N GLU A 146 2.81 -7.41 18.75
CA GLU A 146 3.06 -8.77 18.27
C GLU A 146 2.37 -9.02 16.91
N ASP A 147 3.07 -9.71 15.99
CA ASP A 147 2.59 -10.02 14.64
C ASP A 147 2.03 -8.82 13.85
N PHE A 148 2.64 -7.65 14.09
CA PHE A 148 2.30 -6.44 13.35
C PHE A 148 3.13 -6.34 12.07
N SER A 149 2.43 -6.13 10.97
CA SER A 149 3.03 -6.06 9.64
C SER A 149 3.26 -4.62 9.18
N LEU A 150 4.11 -4.45 8.18
CA LEU A 150 4.34 -3.17 7.53
C LEU A 150 4.08 -3.26 6.04
N GLU A 151 3.47 -2.24 5.51
CA GLU A 151 3.46 -1.89 4.11
C GLU A 151 4.35 -0.67 3.93
N LEU A 152 5.50 -0.85 3.28
CA LEU A 152 6.44 0.24 3.09
C LEU A 152 6.15 0.99 1.80
N ASP A 153 5.86 2.28 1.92
CA ASP A 153 5.82 3.19 0.77
C ASP A 153 7.23 3.75 0.52
N ILE A 154 7.78 3.39 -0.63
CA ILE A 154 9.15 3.77 -1.02
C ILE A 154 9.29 5.26 -1.34
N TYR A 155 8.22 5.90 -1.79
CA TYR A 155 8.19 7.34 -2.07
C TYR A 155 8.27 8.15 -0.77
N TRP A 156 7.45 7.80 0.21
CA TRP A 156 7.47 8.45 1.51
C TRP A 156 8.74 8.13 2.29
N ALA A 157 9.33 6.96 2.10
CA ALA A 157 10.65 6.65 2.62
C ALA A 157 11.71 7.60 2.04
N LYS A 158 11.69 7.80 0.72
CA LYS A 158 12.61 8.73 0.04
C LYS A 158 12.38 10.18 0.49
N ALA A 159 11.11 10.61 0.55
CA ALA A 159 10.74 11.96 1.03
C ALA A 159 11.17 12.21 2.49
N ALA A 160 11.32 11.16 3.31
CA ALA A 160 11.85 11.23 4.67
C ALA A 160 13.40 11.24 4.73
N GLY A 161 14.08 11.18 3.59
CA GLY A 161 15.54 11.17 3.50
C GLY A 161 16.19 9.77 3.67
N HIS A 162 15.40 8.70 3.53
CA HIS A 162 15.90 7.33 3.60
C HIS A 162 16.04 6.70 2.22
N GLU A 163 17.00 5.80 2.08
CA GLU A 163 17.09 4.94 0.90
C GLU A 163 16.13 3.74 1.07
N PRO A 164 15.15 3.56 0.16
CA PRO A 164 14.12 2.53 0.30
C PRO A 164 14.68 1.13 0.51
N ARG A 165 15.72 0.75 -0.25
CA ARG A 165 16.36 -0.58 -0.13
C ARG A 165 16.94 -0.84 1.27
N GLU A 166 17.48 0.18 1.94
CA GLU A 166 18.05 0.03 3.28
C GLU A 166 16.95 -0.18 4.32
N LEU A 167 15.81 0.52 4.17
CA LEU A 167 14.64 0.29 5.00
C LEU A 167 14.05 -1.10 4.78
N ILE A 168 13.99 -1.57 3.53
CA ILE A 168 13.52 -2.93 3.20
C ILE A 168 14.39 -3.96 3.91
N GLU A 169 15.72 -3.87 3.79
CA GLU A 169 16.62 -4.80 4.47
C GLU A 169 16.47 -4.77 5.99
N ARG A 170 16.29 -3.59 6.57
CA ARG A 170 16.12 -3.42 8.02
C ARG A 170 14.79 -3.99 8.51
N LEU A 171 13.70 -3.76 7.77
CA LEU A 171 12.33 -4.09 8.16
C LEU A 171 11.81 -5.41 7.57
N LYS A 172 12.58 -6.12 6.77
CA LYS A 172 12.19 -7.29 5.96
C LYS A 172 11.37 -8.36 6.69
N LYS A 173 11.61 -8.57 7.99
CA LYS A 173 10.89 -9.56 8.79
C LYS A 173 9.44 -9.17 9.08
N LYS A 174 9.10 -7.89 8.89
CA LYS A 174 7.80 -7.30 9.19
C LYS A 174 7.09 -6.80 7.93
N LEU A 175 7.83 -6.67 6.82
CA LEU A 175 7.25 -6.24 5.54
C LEU A 175 6.39 -7.34 4.93
N THR A 176 5.23 -6.94 4.43
CA THR A 176 4.28 -7.83 3.74
C THR A 176 3.87 -7.32 2.38
N ALA A 177 4.08 -6.03 2.12
CA ALA A 177 3.86 -5.39 0.83
C ALA A 177 4.75 -4.15 0.67
N LEU A 178 4.94 -3.72 -0.58
CA LEU A 178 5.45 -2.40 -0.90
C LEU A 178 4.38 -1.59 -1.62
N HIS A 179 4.19 -0.33 -1.21
CA HIS A 179 3.68 0.69 -2.11
C HIS A 179 4.81 1.12 -3.04
N ILE A 180 4.66 0.75 -4.31
CA ILE A 180 5.56 1.19 -5.37
C ILE A 180 5.01 2.49 -5.93
N LYS A 181 5.65 3.57 -5.52
CA LYS A 181 5.34 4.94 -5.90
C LYS A 181 6.65 5.64 -6.20
N ASP A 182 6.73 6.36 -7.32
CA ASP A 182 7.99 6.99 -7.71
C ASP A 182 7.85 8.52 -7.74
N MET A 183 8.94 9.20 -7.41
CA MET A 183 9.01 10.65 -7.29
C MET A 183 9.69 11.24 -8.51
N ASP A 184 9.10 12.28 -9.09
CA ASP A 184 9.72 12.99 -10.21
C ASP A 184 11.15 13.45 -9.85
N LYS A 185 12.05 13.33 -10.81
CA LYS A 185 13.47 13.68 -10.62
C LYS A 185 13.69 15.14 -10.25
N ASN A 186 12.78 16.02 -10.70
CA ASN A 186 12.85 17.46 -10.47
C ASN A 186 12.00 17.88 -9.26
N ALA A 187 11.41 16.93 -8.52
CA ALA A 187 10.63 17.26 -7.33
C ALA A 187 11.48 17.99 -6.28
N ASP A 188 10.96 19.09 -5.79
CA ASP A 188 11.58 19.87 -4.71
C ASP A 188 11.19 19.26 -3.36
N GLU A 189 12.11 18.53 -2.74
CA GLU A 189 11.89 17.84 -1.46
C GLU A 189 11.69 18.79 -0.28
N SER A 190 11.95 20.09 -0.46
CA SER A 190 11.64 21.10 0.56
C SER A 190 10.13 21.39 0.67
N GLU A 191 9.31 20.98 -0.34
CA GLU A 191 7.85 21.09 -0.35
C GLU A 191 7.17 19.72 -0.35
N PRO A 192 7.26 18.92 0.72
CA PRO A 192 6.83 17.52 0.72
C PRO A 192 5.34 17.28 0.47
N THR A 193 4.51 18.33 0.55
CA THR A 193 3.06 18.23 0.30
C THR A 193 2.67 18.31 -1.18
N LYS A 194 3.61 18.61 -2.06
CA LYS A 194 3.38 18.85 -3.51
C LYS A 194 4.36 18.09 -4.40
N LEU A 195 4.95 17.04 -3.89
CA LEU A 195 5.92 16.26 -4.65
C LEU A 195 5.23 15.54 -5.82
N PRO A 196 5.57 15.86 -7.09
CA PRO A 196 4.98 15.19 -8.24
C PRO A 196 5.42 13.74 -8.32
N ASN A 197 4.52 12.89 -8.84
CA ASN A 197 4.83 11.50 -9.10
C ASN A 197 5.47 11.33 -10.49
N ALA A 198 6.25 10.28 -10.64
CA ALA A 198 6.76 9.78 -11.91
C ALA A 198 6.15 8.41 -12.24
N VAL A 199 6.24 7.99 -13.49
CA VAL A 199 6.03 6.58 -13.87
C VAL A 199 7.09 5.73 -13.15
N ILE A 200 6.71 4.56 -12.67
CA ILE A 200 7.61 3.68 -11.92
C ILE A 200 8.90 3.41 -12.69
N GLY A 201 10.04 3.62 -12.03
CA GLY A 201 11.38 3.48 -12.58
C GLY A 201 11.87 4.68 -13.40
N GLU A 202 11.08 5.74 -13.55
CA GLU A 202 11.49 6.97 -14.20
C GLU A 202 11.85 8.08 -13.20
N GLY A 203 11.53 7.87 -11.93
CA GLY A 203 11.76 8.81 -10.84
C GLY A 203 13.08 8.63 -10.09
N LYS A 204 13.12 9.12 -8.85
CA LYS A 204 14.32 9.10 -7.98
C LYS A 204 14.19 8.23 -6.73
N CYS A 205 13.12 7.42 -6.61
CA CYS A 205 12.93 6.51 -5.47
C CYS A 205 13.71 5.20 -5.59
N ASP A 206 14.48 5.00 -6.68
CA ASP A 206 15.22 3.77 -6.95
C ASP A 206 14.31 2.51 -6.91
N ALA A 207 13.15 2.63 -7.57
CA ALA A 207 12.08 1.65 -7.52
C ALA A 207 12.53 0.24 -7.98
N GLU A 208 13.47 0.14 -8.93
CA GLU A 208 14.01 -1.14 -9.38
C GLU A 208 14.76 -1.85 -8.25
N ASN A 209 15.72 -1.18 -7.62
CA ASN A 209 16.51 -1.79 -6.54
C ASN A 209 15.65 -2.06 -5.30
N ALA A 210 14.66 -1.21 -5.01
CA ALA A 210 13.67 -1.46 -3.96
C ALA A 210 12.88 -2.75 -4.24
N PHE A 211 12.38 -2.90 -5.47
CA PHE A 211 11.69 -4.13 -5.91
C PHE A 211 12.57 -5.37 -5.78
N LEU A 212 13.78 -5.33 -6.35
CA LEU A 212 14.72 -6.47 -6.33
C LEU A 212 15.08 -6.89 -4.91
N THR A 213 15.31 -5.89 -4.03
CA THR A 213 15.61 -6.14 -2.62
C THR A 213 14.42 -6.77 -1.89
N ALA A 214 13.21 -6.27 -2.13
CA ALA A 214 12.00 -6.81 -1.53
C ALA A 214 11.74 -8.25 -2.01
N TYR A 215 11.81 -8.49 -3.31
CA TYR A 215 11.61 -9.82 -3.89
C TYR A 215 12.60 -10.86 -3.34
N LYS A 216 13.90 -10.50 -3.25
CA LYS A 216 14.94 -11.33 -2.64
C LYS A 216 14.64 -11.69 -1.17
N ASN A 217 13.94 -10.83 -0.47
CA ASN A 217 13.53 -11.04 0.93
C ASN A 217 12.13 -11.69 1.07
N GLY A 218 11.56 -12.20 -0.04
CA GLY A 218 10.30 -12.95 -0.02
C GLY A 218 9.05 -12.09 -0.06
N ILE A 219 9.15 -10.78 -0.34
CA ILE A 219 7.98 -9.92 -0.54
C ILE A 219 7.48 -10.13 -1.97
N ASP A 220 6.22 -10.48 -2.11
CA ASP A 220 5.56 -10.83 -3.38
C ASP A 220 4.43 -9.87 -3.77
N THR A 221 4.21 -8.83 -2.99
CA THR A 221 3.08 -7.91 -3.12
C THR A 221 3.55 -6.48 -3.38
N TYR A 222 3.14 -5.93 -4.52
CA TYR A 222 3.53 -4.63 -5.02
C TYR A 222 2.30 -3.85 -5.44
N ILE A 223 1.99 -2.81 -4.70
CA ILE A 223 0.80 -1.98 -4.88
C ILE A 223 1.22 -0.62 -5.45
N LEU A 224 0.72 -0.30 -6.65
CA LEU A 224 0.88 1.04 -7.21
C LEU A 224 0.10 2.05 -6.37
N GLU A 225 0.73 3.16 -6.05
CA GLU A 225 0.04 4.34 -5.54
C GLU A 225 0.48 5.60 -6.28
N VAL A 226 -0.45 6.49 -6.52
CA VAL A 226 -0.22 7.78 -7.16
C VAL A 226 -1.25 8.79 -6.70
N GLU A 227 -0.83 9.99 -6.40
CA GLU A 227 -1.73 11.10 -6.04
C GLU A 227 -1.90 12.09 -7.19
N TYR A 228 -0.85 12.28 -7.97
CA TYR A 228 -0.81 13.21 -9.10
C TYR A 228 -0.24 12.51 -10.32
N TYR A 229 -1.10 12.15 -11.27
CA TYR A 229 -0.69 11.46 -12.48
C TYR A 229 0.21 12.33 -13.36
N PRO A 230 1.40 11.85 -13.78
CA PRO A 230 2.26 12.57 -14.72
C PRO A 230 1.75 12.53 -16.17
N CYS A 231 0.79 11.63 -16.46
CA CYS A 231 0.14 11.46 -17.77
C CYS A 231 -1.29 10.95 -17.56
N ASP A 232 -1.97 10.51 -18.61
CA ASP A 232 -3.28 9.84 -18.49
C ASP A 232 -3.20 8.63 -17.55
N TYR A 233 -4.24 8.42 -16.73
CA TYR A 233 -4.20 7.39 -15.68
C TYR A 233 -4.06 5.97 -16.24
N VAL A 234 -4.68 5.66 -17.38
CA VAL A 234 -4.57 4.34 -18.01
C VAL A 234 -3.15 4.13 -18.54
N GLU A 235 -2.58 5.17 -19.14
CA GLU A 235 -1.21 5.16 -19.63
C GLU A 235 -0.21 4.98 -18.48
N TYR A 236 -0.41 5.72 -17.38
CA TYR A 236 0.41 5.58 -16.17
C TYR A 236 0.40 4.15 -15.64
N ILE A 237 -0.80 3.58 -15.44
CA ILE A 237 -0.95 2.23 -14.90
C ILE A 237 -0.27 1.19 -15.82
N LYS A 238 -0.53 1.26 -17.13
CA LYS A 238 0.09 0.34 -18.11
C LYS A 238 1.61 0.41 -18.09
N LYS A 239 2.18 1.61 -18.12
CA LYS A 239 3.63 1.81 -18.07
C LYS A 239 4.23 1.27 -16.78
N SER A 240 3.61 1.61 -15.64
CA SER A 240 4.09 1.20 -14.32
C SER A 240 4.01 -0.32 -14.12
N VAL A 241 2.90 -0.97 -14.50
CA VAL A 241 2.77 -2.43 -14.46
C VAL A 241 3.77 -3.11 -15.38
N THR A 242 3.99 -2.57 -16.59
CA THR A 242 5.01 -3.08 -17.51
C THR A 242 6.39 -3.03 -16.85
N ARG A 243 6.74 -1.91 -16.23
CA ARG A 243 8.02 -1.73 -15.56
C ARG A 243 8.21 -2.70 -14.39
N ILE A 244 7.18 -2.89 -13.55
CA ILE A 244 7.21 -3.88 -12.45
C ILE A 244 7.43 -5.31 -13.01
N ASN A 245 6.80 -5.66 -14.11
CA ASN A 245 7.02 -6.96 -14.75
C ASN A 245 8.44 -7.12 -15.31
N GLU A 246 9.07 -6.04 -15.78
CA GLU A 246 10.50 -6.05 -16.18
C GLU A 246 11.41 -6.29 -14.97
N PHE A 247 11.14 -5.61 -13.83
CA PHE A 247 11.86 -5.85 -12.57
C PHE A 247 11.70 -7.30 -12.10
N TYR A 248 10.48 -7.84 -12.20
CA TYR A 248 10.22 -9.24 -11.84
C TYR A 248 10.96 -10.24 -12.71
N LYS A 249 11.08 -9.99 -14.02
CA LYS A 249 11.88 -10.83 -14.91
C LYS A 249 13.35 -10.82 -14.48
N LYS A 250 13.93 -9.65 -14.21
CA LYS A 250 15.31 -9.53 -13.70
C LYS A 250 15.49 -10.25 -12.36
N ALA A 251 14.52 -10.10 -11.45
CA ALA A 251 14.58 -10.73 -10.12
C ALA A 251 14.64 -12.27 -10.19
N LYS A 252 14.05 -12.87 -11.23
CA LYS A 252 14.10 -14.34 -11.43
C LYS A 252 15.41 -14.85 -12.03
N GLU A 253 16.26 -13.96 -12.53
CA GLU A 253 17.56 -14.30 -13.11
C GLU A 253 18.70 -14.20 -12.08
N ILE A 254 18.43 -13.64 -10.90
CA ILE A 254 19.39 -13.47 -9.79
C ILE A 254 19.22 -14.61 -8.78
#